data_a01acea1835bb0bdd8920f1d8b0e3aac
#
_entry.id   a01acea1835bb0bdd8920f1d8b0e3aac
#
_cell.length_a   1.000
_cell.length_b   1.000
_cell.length_c   1.000
_cell.angle_alpha   90.00
_cell.angle_beta   90.00
_cell.angle_gamma   90.00
#
_symmetry.space_group_name_H-M   'P 1'
#
loop_
_entity.id
_entity.type
_entity.pdbx_description
1 polymer ?
#
loop_
_entity_poly.entity_id
_entity_poly.type
_entity_poly.pdbx_seq_one_letter_code
_entity_poly.pdbx_strand_id
1 'polypeptide(L)'
;KKQKKLAESLLKEEEKRPDRWRRREEAPVPVVSPDKKWEAYVKDNNLYLSPLWDEKEKDKPKEEIALTMDGTANLRYDGWSIIWSPDSRKLATVKVRDVQERRIPLIESSPSSQKQPILQWRDYAKPGDVLPVYLPVLFDVEARKQMALNVTPYENQFYLNLTGWREDS
;
A
#
# COMPACT_ATOMS: atom_id res chain seq x y z
N LYS A 1 -4.49 19.90 -38.01
CA LYS A 1 -4.03 18.47 -37.90
C LYS A 1 -2.82 18.32 -36.96
N LYS A 2 -1.78 19.22 -37.03
CA LYS A 2 -0.57 19.15 -36.15
C LYS A 2 -0.88 19.36 -34.67
N GLN A 3 -1.75 20.32 -34.32
CA GLN A 3 -2.13 20.59 -32.92
C GLN A 3 -2.90 19.44 -32.27
N LYS A 4 -3.76 18.73 -33.06
CA LYS A 4 -4.51 17.58 -32.55
C LYS A 4 -3.58 16.38 -32.22
N LYS A 5 -2.57 16.15 -33.07
CA LYS A 5 -1.54 15.11 -32.82
C LYS A 5 -0.66 15.44 -31.62
N LEU A 6 -0.34 16.72 -31.41
CA LEU A 6 0.45 17.14 -30.24
C LEU A 6 -0.34 16.98 -28.96
N ALA A 7 -1.64 17.35 -28.95
CA ALA A 7 -2.52 17.13 -27.81
C ALA A 7 -2.70 15.64 -27.47
N GLU A 8 -2.88 14.80 -28.50
CA GLU A 8 -2.96 13.34 -28.31
C GLU A 8 -1.64 12.71 -27.80
N SER A 9 -0.48 13.27 -28.19
CA SER A 9 0.81 12.79 -27.68
C SER A 9 1.06 13.22 -26.21
N LEU A 10 0.63 14.43 -25.86
CA LEU A 10 0.74 14.95 -24.47
C LEU A 10 -0.19 14.19 -23.52
N LEU A 11 -1.42 13.86 -23.97
CA LEU A 11 -2.34 13.00 -23.19
C LEU A 11 -1.77 11.60 -22.97
N LYS A 12 -1.10 11.03 -23.99
CA LYS A 12 -0.44 9.72 -23.86
C LYS A 12 0.81 9.75 -22.96
N GLU A 13 1.49 10.90 -22.86
CA GLU A 13 2.61 11.07 -21.92
C GLU A 13 2.13 11.30 -20.48
N GLU A 14 1.00 11.96 -20.29
CA GLU A 14 0.36 12.09 -18.98
C GLU A 14 -0.17 10.73 -18.46
N GLU A 15 -0.73 9.88 -19.34
CA GLU A 15 -1.10 8.50 -18.97
C GLU A 15 0.09 7.61 -18.58
N LYS A 16 1.30 7.93 -19.06
CA LYS A 16 2.53 7.17 -18.76
C LYS A 16 3.26 7.61 -17.50
N ARG A 17 2.89 8.73 -16.88
CA ARG A 17 3.46 9.09 -15.59
C ARG A 17 2.98 8.09 -14.55
N PRO A 18 3.90 7.40 -13.85
CA PRO A 18 3.50 6.55 -12.75
C PRO A 18 2.90 7.45 -11.68
N ASP A 19 1.60 7.53 -11.67
CA ASP A 19 0.85 8.32 -10.72
C ASP A 19 1.01 7.64 -9.35
N ARG A 20 1.90 8.19 -8.55
CA ARG A 20 2.15 7.75 -7.16
C ARG A 20 0.85 7.77 -6.34
N TRP A 21 -0.15 8.49 -6.82
CA TRP A 21 -1.44 8.71 -6.19
C TRP A 21 -2.51 7.73 -6.69
N ARG A 22 -2.45 7.24 -7.94
CA ARG A 22 -3.34 6.20 -8.46
C ARG A 22 -3.21 4.86 -7.74
N ARG A 23 -2.05 4.55 -7.19
CA ARG A 23 -1.86 3.33 -6.38
C ARG A 23 -2.74 3.27 -5.13
N ARG A 24 -3.31 4.38 -4.68
CA ARG A 24 -4.26 4.41 -3.55
C ARG A 24 -5.70 4.07 -3.98
N GLU A 25 -6.04 4.15 -5.25
CA GLU A 25 -7.38 3.85 -5.78
C GLU A 25 -7.52 2.37 -6.17
N GLU A 26 -6.42 1.68 -6.48
CA GLU A 26 -6.41 0.25 -6.75
C GLU A 26 -6.22 -0.52 -5.44
N ALA A 27 -7.02 -1.56 -5.22
CA ALA A 27 -6.80 -2.45 -4.09
C ALA A 27 -5.44 -3.17 -4.24
N PRO A 28 -4.65 -3.32 -3.17
CA PRO A 28 -3.39 -4.05 -3.25
C PRO A 28 -3.65 -5.50 -3.67
N VAL A 29 -2.86 -5.97 -4.62
CA VAL A 29 -2.94 -7.35 -5.10
C VAL A 29 -2.37 -8.30 -4.03
N PRO A 30 -2.99 -9.46 -3.77
CA PRO A 30 -2.42 -10.46 -2.88
C PRO A 30 -0.98 -10.83 -3.27
N VAL A 31 -0.10 -10.94 -2.29
CA VAL A 31 1.31 -11.26 -2.49
C VAL A 31 1.55 -12.72 -2.20
N VAL A 32 1.97 -13.47 -3.21
CA VAL A 32 2.22 -14.92 -3.13
C VAL A 32 3.57 -15.18 -2.46
N SER A 33 3.61 -16.19 -1.57
CA SER A 33 4.86 -16.64 -0.94
C SER A 33 5.82 -17.26 -1.96
N PRO A 34 7.16 -17.20 -1.75
CA PRO A 34 8.15 -17.79 -2.64
C PRO A 34 7.93 -19.30 -2.89
N ASP A 35 7.49 -20.04 -1.89
CA ASP A 35 7.16 -21.48 -1.98
C ASP A 35 5.79 -21.77 -2.64
N LYS A 36 5.04 -20.73 -3.00
CA LYS A 36 3.72 -20.81 -3.65
C LYS A 36 2.65 -21.56 -2.85
N LYS A 37 2.77 -21.61 -1.53
CA LYS A 37 1.76 -22.26 -0.67
C LYS A 37 0.74 -21.28 -0.10
N TRP A 38 1.14 -20.01 0.04
CA TRP A 38 0.36 -18.98 0.69
C TRP A 38 0.25 -17.72 -0.15
N GLU A 39 -0.83 -16.99 0.02
CA GLU A 39 -0.98 -15.60 -0.39
C GLU A 39 -1.30 -14.74 0.84
N ALA A 40 -0.71 -13.55 0.91
CA ALA A 40 -0.96 -12.56 1.94
C ALA A 40 -1.64 -11.33 1.35
N TYR A 41 -2.64 -10.80 2.03
CA TYR A 41 -3.37 -9.61 1.60
C TYR A 41 -3.96 -8.87 2.79
N VAL A 42 -4.40 -7.63 2.55
CA VAL A 42 -5.08 -6.82 3.54
C VAL A 42 -6.57 -6.75 3.20
N LYS A 43 -7.41 -7.03 4.19
CA LYS A 43 -8.86 -6.95 4.13
C LYS A 43 -9.35 -6.29 5.42
N ASP A 44 -10.27 -5.33 5.32
CA ASP A 44 -10.83 -4.61 6.46
C ASP A 44 -9.75 -4.07 7.43
N ASN A 45 -8.69 -3.46 6.87
CA ASN A 45 -7.52 -2.93 7.57
C ASN A 45 -6.64 -3.96 8.30
N ASN A 46 -6.93 -5.25 8.19
CA ASN A 46 -6.20 -6.35 8.83
C ASN A 46 -5.47 -7.22 7.81
N LEU A 47 -4.41 -7.87 8.27
CA LEU A 47 -3.59 -8.77 7.46
C LEU A 47 -4.13 -10.20 7.54
N TYR A 48 -4.29 -10.82 6.37
CA TYR A 48 -4.78 -12.18 6.19
C TYR A 48 -3.81 -13.03 5.40
N LEU A 49 -3.85 -14.32 5.67
CA LEU A 49 -3.26 -15.38 4.87
C LEU A 49 -4.34 -16.26 4.29
N SER A 50 -4.14 -16.72 3.07
CA SER A 50 -4.96 -17.75 2.45
C SER A 50 -4.06 -18.80 1.79
N PRO A 51 -4.37 -20.09 1.88
CA PRO A 51 -3.67 -21.10 1.11
C PRO A 51 -3.83 -20.80 -0.39
N LEU A 52 -2.73 -20.98 -1.13
CA LEU A 52 -2.79 -20.89 -2.58
C LEU A 52 -3.21 -22.28 -3.10
N TRP A 53 -4.42 -22.34 -3.66
CA TRP A 53 -4.96 -23.58 -4.22
C TRP A 53 -4.47 -23.81 -5.66
N ASP A 54 -4.14 -25.05 -5.98
CA ASP A 54 -3.95 -25.45 -7.37
C ASP A 54 -5.26 -25.28 -8.17
N GLU A 55 -5.16 -25.09 -9.49
CA GLU A 55 -6.33 -24.91 -10.37
C GLU A 55 -7.40 -25.99 -10.24
N LYS A 56 -7.02 -27.18 -9.77
CA LYS A 56 -7.91 -28.33 -9.55
C LYS A 56 -8.78 -28.21 -8.30
N GLU A 57 -8.51 -27.28 -7.41
CA GLU A 57 -9.18 -27.13 -6.12
C GLU A 57 -9.99 -25.81 -6.00
N LYS A 58 -10.25 -25.14 -7.12
CA LYS A 58 -10.96 -23.83 -7.17
C LYS A 58 -12.35 -23.83 -6.53
N ASP A 59 -12.99 -24.99 -6.41
CA ASP A 59 -14.33 -25.13 -5.83
C ASP A 59 -14.34 -25.26 -4.29
N LYS A 60 -13.17 -25.33 -3.65
CA LYS A 60 -13.10 -25.35 -2.18
C LYS A 60 -13.18 -23.93 -1.62
N PRO A 61 -13.90 -23.70 -0.54
CA PRO A 61 -13.92 -22.39 0.11
C PRO A 61 -12.51 -22.02 0.55
N LYS A 62 -12.03 -20.83 0.15
CA LYS A 62 -10.73 -20.32 0.61
C LYS A 62 -10.78 -20.15 2.13
N GLU A 63 -9.90 -20.85 2.84
CA GLU A 63 -9.72 -20.66 4.26
C GLU A 63 -8.92 -19.39 4.49
N GLU A 64 -9.59 -18.33 4.93
CA GLU A 64 -8.94 -17.07 5.28
C GLU A 64 -8.46 -17.14 6.75
N ILE A 65 -7.18 -16.95 6.95
CA ILE A 65 -6.56 -16.95 8.29
C ILE A 65 -6.20 -15.51 8.62
N ALA A 66 -6.87 -14.93 9.61
CA ALA A 66 -6.54 -13.61 10.10
C ALA A 66 -5.23 -13.67 10.91
N LEU A 67 -4.19 -12.95 10.47
CA LEU A 67 -2.97 -12.74 11.24
C LEU A 67 -3.13 -11.61 12.24
N THR A 68 -4.03 -10.66 11.97
CA THR A 68 -4.28 -9.51 12.84
C THR A 68 -5.78 -9.22 12.94
N MET A 69 -6.19 -8.63 14.05
CA MET A 69 -7.58 -8.25 14.34
C MET A 69 -7.65 -6.83 14.97
N ASP A 70 -6.55 -6.10 14.95
CA ASP A 70 -6.42 -4.79 15.60
C ASP A 70 -6.36 -3.62 14.61
N GLY A 71 -6.61 -3.92 13.33
CA GLY A 71 -6.73 -2.94 12.27
C GLY A 71 -8.02 -2.12 12.40
N THR A 72 -7.90 -0.81 12.23
CA THR A 72 -9.01 0.15 12.20
C THR A 72 -8.83 1.13 11.06
N ALA A 73 -9.83 1.98 10.79
CA ALA A 73 -9.73 3.01 9.75
C ALA A 73 -8.53 3.95 9.94
N ASN A 74 -8.14 4.22 11.21
CA ASN A 74 -7.01 5.09 11.54
C ASN A 74 -5.72 4.32 11.84
N LEU A 75 -5.75 3.01 11.87
CA LEU A 75 -4.61 2.15 12.17
C LEU A 75 -4.72 0.90 11.31
N ARG A 76 -4.19 0.96 10.11
CA ARG A 76 -4.34 -0.07 9.09
C ARG A 76 -3.02 -0.75 8.74
N TYR A 77 -3.10 -1.96 8.26
CA TYR A 77 -1.97 -2.63 7.61
C TYR A 77 -1.88 -2.21 6.14
N ASP A 78 -0.66 -2.01 5.65
CA ASP A 78 -0.43 -1.58 4.26
C ASP A 78 -0.17 -2.78 3.36
N GLY A 79 -1.14 -3.11 2.52
CA GLY A 79 -1.04 -4.22 1.57
C GLY A 79 0.02 -4.05 0.48
N TRP A 80 0.45 -2.82 0.22
CA TRP A 80 1.53 -2.53 -0.75
C TRP A 80 2.93 -2.78 -0.20
N SER A 81 3.07 -2.86 1.13
CA SER A 81 4.33 -3.06 1.81
C SER A 81 4.59 -4.52 2.21
N ILE A 82 3.72 -5.45 1.82
CA ILE A 82 3.86 -6.86 2.14
C ILE A 82 5.07 -7.44 1.42
N ILE A 83 6.01 -8.01 2.18
CA ILE A 83 7.17 -8.72 1.66
C ILE A 83 7.40 -10.05 2.42
N TRP A 84 7.57 -11.12 1.67
CA TRP A 84 7.88 -12.45 2.18
C TRP A 84 9.38 -12.64 2.38
N SER A 85 9.76 -13.38 3.43
CA SER A 85 11.13 -13.88 3.54
C SER A 85 11.41 -14.93 2.44
N PRO A 86 12.69 -15.08 2.03
CA PRO A 86 13.06 -16.04 0.98
C PRO A 86 12.64 -17.50 1.30
N ASP A 87 12.65 -17.86 2.58
CA ASP A 87 12.24 -19.18 3.08
C ASP A 87 10.72 -19.33 3.28
N SER A 88 9.93 -18.29 2.97
CA SER A 88 8.47 -18.26 3.13
C SER A 88 7.97 -18.42 4.58
N ARG A 89 8.86 -18.35 5.58
CA ARG A 89 8.49 -18.57 7.00
C ARG A 89 8.10 -17.27 7.71
N LYS A 90 8.52 -16.14 7.18
CA LYS A 90 8.26 -14.83 7.78
C LYS A 90 7.63 -13.89 6.76
N LEU A 91 6.85 -12.98 7.27
CA LEU A 91 6.17 -11.93 6.51
C LEU A 91 6.42 -10.58 7.19
N ALA A 92 6.81 -9.58 6.44
CA ALA A 92 6.92 -8.21 6.92
C ALA A 92 5.93 -7.31 6.19
N THR A 93 5.41 -6.34 6.90
CA THR A 93 4.59 -5.26 6.33
C THR A 93 4.70 -4.01 7.21
N VAL A 94 4.02 -2.95 6.82
CA VAL A 94 3.96 -1.69 7.59
C VAL A 94 2.56 -1.51 8.15
N LYS A 95 2.48 -1.19 9.43
CA LYS A 95 1.26 -0.75 10.09
C LYS A 95 1.25 0.77 10.09
N VAL A 96 0.23 1.38 9.52
CA VAL A 96 0.13 2.83 9.31
C VAL A 96 -0.90 3.39 10.29
N ARG A 97 -0.47 4.35 11.10
CA ARG A 97 -1.39 5.22 11.83
C ARG A 97 -1.67 6.43 10.96
N ASP A 98 -2.84 6.44 10.35
CA ASP A 98 -3.28 7.55 9.52
C ASP A 98 -3.68 8.74 10.40
N VAL A 99 -3.53 9.94 9.86
CA VAL A 99 -3.97 11.20 10.45
C VAL A 99 -4.85 11.94 9.43
N GLN A 100 -5.69 12.83 9.93
CA GLN A 100 -6.44 13.70 9.04
C GLN A 100 -5.50 14.74 8.42
N GLU A 101 -5.13 14.53 7.17
CA GLU A 101 -4.28 15.45 6.44
C GLU A 101 -5.02 16.76 6.14
N ARG A 102 -4.30 17.86 6.22
CA ARG A 102 -4.79 19.17 5.80
C ARG A 102 -4.93 19.21 4.29
N ARG A 103 -6.05 19.71 3.81
CA ARG A 103 -6.28 19.91 2.38
C ARG A 103 -6.20 21.37 2.01
N ILE A 104 -5.55 21.67 0.90
CA ILE A 104 -5.48 23.01 0.33
C ILE A 104 -6.18 23.04 -1.03
N PRO A 105 -6.91 24.12 -1.34
CA PRO A 105 -7.47 24.32 -2.66
C PRO A 105 -6.38 24.80 -3.63
N LEU A 106 -6.35 24.23 -4.80
CA LEU A 106 -5.53 24.66 -5.93
C LEU A 106 -6.46 25.02 -7.09
N ILE A 107 -6.16 26.11 -7.76
CA ILE A 107 -6.92 26.54 -8.93
C ILE A 107 -6.04 26.35 -10.17
N GLU A 108 -6.47 25.46 -11.04
CA GLU A 108 -5.93 25.34 -12.40
C GLU A 108 -6.62 26.37 -13.27
N SER A 109 -5.95 27.51 -13.49
CA SER A 109 -6.54 28.69 -14.16
C SER A 109 -6.80 28.46 -15.65
N SER A 110 -6.02 27.60 -16.30
CA SER A 110 -6.12 27.33 -17.74
C SER A 110 -6.00 25.83 -18.01
N PRO A 111 -7.02 25.02 -17.63
CA PRO A 111 -7.01 23.60 -17.89
C PRO A 111 -7.10 23.33 -19.39
N SER A 112 -6.43 22.26 -19.86
CA SER A 112 -6.48 21.88 -21.28
C SER A 112 -7.81 21.27 -21.70
N SER A 113 -8.61 20.83 -20.75
CA SER A 113 -9.90 20.13 -20.97
C SER A 113 -11.08 21.06 -21.12
N GLN A 114 -11.01 22.30 -20.57
CA GLN A 114 -12.12 23.27 -20.57
C GLN A 114 -11.63 24.71 -20.47
N LYS A 115 -12.51 25.67 -20.79
CA LYS A 115 -12.20 27.12 -20.70
C LYS A 115 -12.29 27.66 -19.27
N GLN A 116 -13.10 27.04 -18.43
CA GLN A 116 -13.30 27.48 -17.04
C GLN A 116 -12.21 26.93 -16.14
N PRO A 117 -11.75 27.70 -15.13
CA PRO A 117 -10.83 27.19 -14.13
C PRO A 117 -11.38 25.94 -13.39
N ILE A 118 -10.49 25.06 -13.02
CA ILE A 118 -10.83 23.87 -12.22
C ILE A 118 -10.30 24.04 -10.81
N LEU A 119 -11.17 23.84 -9.81
CA LEU A 119 -10.80 23.78 -8.41
C LEU A 119 -10.41 22.33 -8.06
N GLN A 120 -9.17 22.13 -7.63
CA GLN A 120 -8.65 20.85 -7.16
C GLN A 120 -8.31 20.95 -5.67
N TRP A 121 -8.43 19.83 -4.95
CA TRP A 121 -8.00 19.72 -3.56
C TRP A 121 -6.79 18.82 -3.49
N ARG A 122 -5.77 19.26 -2.75
CA ARG A 122 -4.56 18.47 -2.54
C ARG A 122 -4.26 18.37 -1.06
N ASP A 123 -3.90 17.16 -0.62
CA ASP A 123 -3.38 16.94 0.72
C ASP A 123 -2.01 17.62 0.84
N TYR A 124 -1.83 18.40 1.88
CA TYR A 124 -0.63 19.20 2.09
C TYR A 124 -0.37 19.39 3.57
N ALA A 125 0.64 18.68 4.07
CA ALA A 125 1.13 18.85 5.43
C ALA A 125 1.99 20.11 5.53
N LYS A 126 1.72 20.95 6.52
CA LYS A 126 2.53 22.12 6.85
C LYS A 126 3.46 21.84 8.01
N PRO A 127 4.56 22.59 8.17
CA PRO A 127 5.39 22.49 9.36
C PRO A 127 4.54 22.61 10.63
N GLY A 128 4.67 21.66 11.56
CA GLY A 128 3.88 21.56 12.78
C GLY A 128 2.60 20.73 12.67
N ASP A 129 2.18 20.29 11.49
CA ASP A 129 1.09 19.33 11.36
C ASP A 129 1.54 17.92 11.80
N VAL A 130 0.60 17.15 12.35
CA VAL A 130 0.85 15.74 12.69
C VAL A 130 0.93 14.94 11.40
N LEU A 131 1.97 14.10 11.28
CA LEU A 131 2.18 13.24 10.13
C LEU A 131 1.73 11.81 10.40
N PRO A 132 1.39 11.02 9.36
CA PRO A 132 1.17 9.59 9.50
C PRO A 132 2.42 8.90 10.07
N VAL A 133 2.19 7.90 10.93
CA VAL A 133 3.28 7.10 11.53
C VAL A 133 3.28 5.72 10.88
N TYR A 134 4.44 5.30 10.40
CA TYR A 134 4.66 4.02 9.74
C TYR A 134 5.47 3.11 10.66
N LEU A 135 4.89 2.00 11.11
CA LEU A 135 5.53 1.05 12.01
C LEU A 135 5.80 -0.26 11.27
N PRO A 136 7.06 -0.72 11.20
CA PRO A 136 7.35 -2.03 10.64
C PRO A 136 6.79 -3.11 11.57
N VAL A 137 6.19 -4.13 10.99
CA VAL A 137 5.68 -5.30 11.71
C VAL A 137 6.14 -6.56 11.03
N LEU A 138 6.39 -7.58 11.83
CA LEU A 138 6.95 -8.84 11.42
C LEU A 138 6.10 -9.98 11.96
N PHE A 139 5.84 -10.99 11.13
CA PHE A 139 5.04 -12.15 11.48
C PHE A 139 5.80 -13.44 11.24
N ASP A 140 5.64 -14.39 12.15
CA ASP A 140 5.94 -15.78 11.92
C ASP A 140 4.70 -16.44 11.30
N VAL A 141 4.87 -17.01 10.12
CA VAL A 141 3.77 -17.55 9.32
C VAL A 141 3.30 -18.90 9.88
N GLU A 142 4.23 -19.74 10.36
CA GLU A 142 3.92 -21.05 10.93
C GLU A 142 3.23 -20.90 12.29
N ALA A 143 3.78 -20.06 13.15
CA ALA A 143 3.18 -19.75 14.46
C ALA A 143 1.93 -18.87 14.36
N ARG A 144 1.68 -18.23 13.20
CA ARG A 144 0.58 -17.28 12.97
C ARG A 144 0.57 -16.15 13.99
N LYS A 145 1.75 -15.63 14.32
CA LYS A 145 1.92 -14.63 15.38
C LYS A 145 2.80 -13.47 14.93
N GLN A 146 2.48 -12.29 15.43
CA GLN A 146 3.36 -11.15 15.30
C GLN A 146 4.60 -11.36 16.17
N MET A 147 5.76 -11.14 15.58
CA MET A 147 7.05 -11.17 16.27
C MET A 147 7.32 -9.82 16.93
N ALA A 148 7.92 -9.85 18.12
CA ALA A 148 8.31 -8.62 18.80
C ALA A 148 9.43 -7.91 18.02
N LEU A 149 9.21 -6.65 17.71
CA LEU A 149 10.19 -5.79 17.05
C LEU A 149 10.40 -4.53 17.91
N ASN A 150 11.66 -4.13 18.09
CA ASN A 150 11.94 -2.84 18.68
C ASN A 150 11.64 -1.73 17.69
N VAL A 151 10.54 -1.00 17.92
CA VAL A 151 10.07 0.08 17.05
C VAL A 151 10.57 1.46 17.48
N THR A 152 11.25 1.57 18.63
CA THR A 152 11.77 2.85 19.15
C THR A 152 12.57 3.66 18.12
N PRO A 153 13.44 3.04 17.27
CA PRO A 153 14.17 3.79 16.25
C PRO A 153 13.27 4.44 15.18
N TYR A 154 12.00 4.03 15.09
CA TYR A 154 11.07 4.45 14.04
C TYR A 154 9.95 5.39 14.54
N GLU A 155 10.02 5.87 15.78
CA GLU A 155 8.94 6.68 16.38
C GLU A 155 8.76 8.06 15.73
N ASN A 156 9.82 8.64 15.18
CA ASN A 156 9.84 9.99 14.62
C ASN A 156 10.27 10.03 13.15
N GLN A 157 9.99 8.97 12.38
CA GLN A 157 10.35 8.96 10.97
C GLN A 157 9.39 9.83 10.14
N PHE A 158 9.94 10.46 9.11
CA PHE A 158 9.16 11.11 8.07
C PHE A 158 8.59 10.11 7.07
N TYR A 159 9.34 9.04 6.81
CA TYR A 159 8.98 8.01 5.85
C TYR A 159 9.66 6.69 6.21
N LEU A 160 8.97 5.58 6.01
CA LEU A 160 9.49 4.24 6.20
C LEU A 160 9.16 3.39 4.97
N ASN A 161 10.15 2.71 4.44
CA ASN A 161 9.98 1.76 3.34
C ASN A 161 10.71 0.46 3.65
N LEU A 162 10.02 -0.67 3.47
CA LEU A 162 10.64 -1.99 3.53
C LEU A 162 11.27 -2.29 2.16
N THR A 163 12.58 -2.51 2.13
CA THR A 163 13.32 -2.71 0.88
C THR A 163 13.48 -4.18 0.51
N GLY A 164 13.49 -5.07 1.48
CA GLY A 164 13.64 -6.50 1.26
C GLY A 164 14.21 -7.25 2.46
N TRP A 165 14.48 -8.52 2.26
CA TRP A 165 15.12 -9.43 3.20
C TRP A 165 16.57 -9.66 2.81
N ARG A 166 17.40 -10.00 3.79
CA ARG A 166 18.73 -10.54 3.51
C ARG A 166 18.61 -12.03 3.18
N GLU A 167 19.60 -12.57 2.46
CA GLU A 167 19.62 -13.98 2.07
C GLU A 167 19.68 -14.95 3.24
N ASP A 168 20.20 -14.51 4.39
CA ASP A 168 20.40 -15.25 5.62
C ASP A 168 19.27 -15.08 6.66
N SER A 169 18.12 -14.53 6.27
CA SER A 169 17.02 -14.18 7.18
C SER A 169 15.87 -15.17 7.21
#